data_5b9539ea90cb8de21784f0a7a3517ac2
#
_entry.id   5b9539ea90cb8de21784f0a7a3517ac2
#
_cell.length_a   1.000
_cell.length_b   1.000
_cell.length_c   1.000
_cell.angle_alpha   90.00
_cell.angle_beta   90.00
_cell.angle_gamma   90.00
#
_symmetry.space_group_name_H-M   'P 1'
#
loop_
_entity.id
_entity.type
_entity.pdbx_description
1 polymer ?
#
loop_
_entity_poly.entity_id
_entity_poly.type
_entity_poly.pdbx_seq_one_letter_code
_entity_poly.pdbx_strand_id
1 'polypeptide(L)'
;MAERDNAFNRAPQSERLHIALFGRRNVGKSSLINALTGQHIALVSDVPGTTTDPVIKSMEILPLGPCVLIDTAGFDDSGKVGDLRTERTREVIKQTDIAIVVTDGTSLDEEIAWTKLLKQADVPYVAVLNKVDLMEEVPSTLLDNIAKRLGGEVIAVSALQGTGLDLLRQTLARLVPDQGKQSLTGDLAKAGDTVLLVMPQDPQAPKGRLILPQVQTLRDLMDKGCIAICCTTEDIDRSLAALREPPQLIVTDSQVFDIVEQKKPEGSLLTSFSVLMAAHKGDIRYFVESAEAIDRLTEQSRVLIAEACTHAPLAEDIGREKIPRMLRKRVGEGLQIDIVAGKDFPEDLTSYDLIIHCGACMFNRRFMLQRVEQCRAQGVPMTNYGIAIAHLKGILNKVSLP
;
A
#
# COMPACT_ATOMS: atom_id res chain seq x y z
N MET A 1 10.80 -8.39 -31.78
CA MET A 1 10.70 -6.98 -31.37
C MET A 1 10.11 -6.99 -29.98
N ALA A 2 10.92 -6.78 -28.93
CA ALA A 2 10.44 -6.77 -27.57
C ALA A 2 9.54 -5.52 -27.38
N GLU A 3 8.29 -5.72 -26.97
CA GLU A 3 7.41 -4.66 -26.51
C GLU A 3 8.10 -3.92 -25.35
N ARG A 4 8.54 -2.70 -25.62
CA ARG A 4 8.95 -1.79 -24.57
C ARG A 4 7.70 -1.51 -23.73
N ASP A 5 7.63 -2.13 -22.59
CA ASP A 5 6.59 -1.94 -21.59
C ASP A 5 6.45 -0.43 -21.30
N ASN A 6 5.31 0.10 -21.73
CA ASN A 6 4.95 1.50 -21.50
C ASN A 6 4.60 1.68 -19.99
N ALA A 7 5.64 1.81 -19.17
CA ALA A 7 5.51 1.94 -17.71
C ALA A 7 4.69 3.19 -17.28
N PHE A 8 4.43 4.12 -18.21
CA PHE A 8 3.71 5.36 -17.94
C PHE A 8 2.18 5.20 -17.81
N ASN A 9 1.59 4.12 -18.35
CA ASN A 9 0.14 3.91 -18.34
C ASN A 9 -0.35 2.86 -17.35
N ARG A 10 0.51 2.31 -16.51
CA ARG A 10 0.12 1.29 -15.53
C ARG A 10 0.08 1.89 -14.13
N ALA A 11 -1.03 1.72 -13.42
CA ALA A 11 -1.11 2.03 -12.00
C ALA A 11 0.05 1.33 -11.25
N PRO A 12 0.74 2.02 -10.31
CA PRO A 12 1.79 1.42 -9.50
C PRO A 12 1.29 0.17 -8.77
N GLN A 13 2.14 -0.80 -8.54
CA GLN A 13 1.74 -2.01 -7.80
C GLN A 13 1.13 -1.70 -6.44
N SER A 14 1.65 -0.69 -5.76
CA SER A 14 1.18 -0.24 -4.45
C SER A 14 -0.22 0.40 -4.45
N GLU A 15 -0.76 0.73 -5.61
CA GLU A 15 -2.10 1.30 -5.79
C GLU A 15 -3.08 0.30 -6.40
N ARG A 16 -2.61 -0.91 -6.72
CA ARG A 16 -3.46 -1.96 -7.24
C ARG A 16 -4.13 -2.72 -6.11
N LEU A 17 -5.32 -3.23 -6.38
CA LEU A 17 -6.01 -4.12 -5.47
C LEU A 17 -5.27 -5.46 -5.37
N HIS A 18 -4.82 -5.81 -4.17
CA HIS A 18 -4.14 -7.07 -3.93
C HIS A 18 -5.13 -8.17 -3.56
N ILE A 19 -5.28 -9.15 -4.46
CA ILE A 19 -6.19 -10.28 -4.31
C ILE A 19 -5.37 -11.55 -4.11
N ALA A 20 -5.45 -12.17 -2.92
CA ALA A 20 -4.77 -13.44 -2.66
C ALA A 20 -5.72 -14.63 -2.79
N LEU A 21 -5.21 -15.72 -3.39
CA LEU A 21 -5.94 -16.97 -3.53
C LEU A 21 -5.39 -18.00 -2.55
N PHE A 22 -6.25 -18.45 -1.64
CA PHE A 22 -5.99 -19.52 -0.69
C PHE A 22 -6.78 -20.78 -1.10
N GLY A 23 -6.22 -21.94 -0.89
CA GLY A 23 -6.87 -23.20 -1.22
C GLY A 23 -5.84 -24.29 -1.36
N ARG A 24 -6.22 -25.54 -1.08
CA ARG A 24 -5.37 -26.72 -1.17
C ARG A 24 -4.80 -26.94 -2.57
N ARG A 25 -3.82 -27.80 -2.66
CA ARG A 25 -3.26 -28.24 -3.95
C ARG A 25 -4.37 -28.82 -4.84
N ASN A 26 -4.30 -28.55 -6.12
CA ASN A 26 -5.21 -29.07 -7.16
C ASN A 26 -6.68 -28.64 -7.04
N VAL A 27 -7.09 -27.74 -6.16
CA VAL A 27 -8.46 -27.18 -6.14
C VAL A 27 -8.72 -26.23 -7.33
N GLY A 28 -7.70 -25.90 -8.11
CA GLY A 28 -7.82 -25.12 -9.33
C GLY A 28 -7.57 -23.62 -9.16
N LYS A 29 -6.76 -23.18 -8.17
CA LYS A 29 -6.39 -21.77 -7.98
C LYS A 29 -5.82 -21.13 -9.25
N SER A 30 -4.82 -21.77 -9.86
CA SER A 30 -4.17 -21.26 -11.07
C SER A 30 -5.11 -21.23 -12.27
N SER A 31 -6.00 -22.25 -12.40
CA SER A 31 -7.05 -22.25 -13.42
C SER A 31 -8.05 -21.12 -13.22
N LEU A 32 -8.41 -20.84 -11.96
CA LEU A 32 -9.31 -19.73 -11.61
C LEU A 32 -8.68 -18.38 -11.93
N ILE A 33 -7.39 -18.20 -11.66
CA ILE A 33 -6.64 -17.00 -12.05
C ILE A 33 -6.71 -16.81 -13.57
N ASN A 34 -6.41 -17.84 -14.35
CA ASN A 34 -6.47 -17.76 -15.80
C ASN A 34 -7.88 -17.43 -16.33
N ALA A 35 -8.91 -18.04 -15.73
CA ALA A 35 -10.30 -17.79 -16.11
C ALA A 35 -10.77 -16.37 -15.75
N LEU A 36 -10.38 -15.84 -14.58
CA LEU A 36 -10.70 -14.47 -14.19
C LEU A 36 -10.08 -13.42 -15.12
N THR A 37 -8.91 -13.72 -15.66
CA THR A 37 -8.12 -12.79 -16.46
C THR A 37 -8.42 -12.84 -17.95
N GLY A 38 -9.12 -13.88 -18.41
CA GLY A 38 -9.37 -14.12 -19.83
C GLY A 38 -8.11 -14.40 -20.67
N GLN A 39 -6.97 -14.68 -20.00
CA GLN A 39 -5.68 -14.95 -20.64
C GLN A 39 -5.17 -16.33 -20.22
N HIS A 40 -4.75 -17.13 -21.19
CA HIS A 40 -3.97 -18.35 -20.92
C HIS A 40 -2.55 -17.97 -20.47
N ILE A 41 -2.44 -17.40 -19.27
CA ILE A 41 -1.14 -17.10 -18.69
C ILE A 41 -0.74 -18.36 -17.92
N ALA A 42 0.14 -19.17 -18.54
CA ALA A 42 0.73 -20.32 -17.87
C ALA A 42 1.40 -19.87 -16.57
N LEU A 43 0.84 -20.29 -15.44
CA LEU A 43 1.54 -20.37 -14.16
C LEU A 43 2.41 -21.63 -14.22
N VAL A 44 3.35 -21.68 -15.15
CA VAL A 44 4.30 -22.79 -15.24
C VAL A 44 5.59 -22.30 -14.64
N SER A 45 5.85 -22.68 -13.39
CA SER A 45 7.22 -22.95 -12.98
C SER A 45 7.58 -24.29 -13.66
N ASP A 46 8.41 -24.24 -14.67
CA ASP A 46 8.85 -25.43 -15.44
C ASP A 46 9.81 -26.35 -14.65
N VAL A 47 9.99 -26.11 -13.33
CA VAL A 47 10.83 -26.93 -12.49
C VAL A 47 10.04 -27.36 -11.24
N PRO A 48 9.70 -28.66 -11.11
CA PRO A 48 9.11 -29.17 -9.87
C PRO A 48 10.07 -29.01 -8.70
N GLY A 49 9.69 -28.26 -7.67
CA GLY A 49 10.37 -28.27 -6.36
C GLY A 49 11.25 -27.07 -6.02
N THR A 50 11.18 -25.92 -6.71
CA THR A 50 12.11 -24.80 -6.42
C THR A 50 11.49 -23.45 -6.04
N THR A 51 10.18 -23.25 -6.02
CA THR A 51 9.59 -21.95 -5.62
C THR A 51 8.59 -22.10 -4.49
N THR A 52 9.06 -21.80 -3.30
CA THR A 52 8.26 -21.61 -2.09
C THR A 52 7.71 -20.17 -1.97
N ASP A 53 7.98 -19.30 -2.93
CA ASP A 53 7.52 -17.92 -2.92
C ASP A 53 6.18 -17.76 -3.66
N PRO A 54 5.26 -16.90 -3.15
CA PRO A 54 4.00 -16.64 -3.82
C PRO A 54 4.22 -16.03 -5.21
N VAL A 55 3.51 -16.53 -6.20
CA VAL A 55 3.56 -15.98 -7.56
C VAL A 55 2.69 -14.73 -7.61
N ILE A 56 3.31 -13.59 -7.89
CA ILE A 56 2.65 -12.28 -7.95
C ILE A 56 2.45 -11.88 -9.40
N LYS A 57 1.21 -11.61 -9.81
CA LYS A 57 0.87 -11.15 -11.17
C LYS A 57 0.04 -9.88 -11.13
N SER A 58 0.48 -8.91 -11.93
CA SER A 58 -0.23 -7.64 -12.13
C SER A 58 -1.09 -7.71 -13.39
N MET A 59 -2.36 -7.35 -13.27
CA MET A 59 -3.31 -7.37 -14.37
C MET A 59 -4.51 -6.44 -14.15
N GLU A 60 -5.34 -6.30 -15.17
CA GLU A 60 -6.60 -5.57 -15.08
C GLU A 60 -7.77 -6.56 -15.08
N ILE A 61 -8.67 -6.43 -14.11
CA ILE A 61 -9.88 -7.24 -13.99
C ILE A 61 -11.09 -6.30 -13.97
N LEU A 62 -11.93 -6.33 -14.98
CA LEU A 62 -13.16 -5.54 -15.01
C LEU A 62 -14.25 -6.20 -14.14
N PRO A 63 -14.99 -5.45 -13.30
CA PRO A 63 -14.97 -3.99 -13.11
C PRO A 63 -14.01 -3.50 -12.01
N LEU A 64 -13.12 -4.35 -11.47
CA LEU A 64 -12.21 -4.05 -10.35
C LEU A 64 -11.09 -3.06 -10.73
N GLY A 65 -10.70 -3.01 -12.01
CA GLY A 65 -9.55 -2.25 -12.46
C GLY A 65 -8.21 -2.96 -12.27
N PRO A 66 -7.09 -2.20 -12.05
CA PRO A 66 -5.77 -2.77 -11.91
C PRO A 66 -5.63 -3.58 -10.62
N CYS A 67 -5.29 -4.86 -10.73
CA CYS A 67 -5.14 -5.81 -9.63
C CYS A 67 -3.73 -6.43 -9.60
N VAL A 68 -3.37 -6.92 -8.43
CA VAL A 68 -2.26 -7.83 -8.19
C VAL A 68 -2.84 -9.14 -7.67
N LEU A 69 -2.70 -10.22 -8.42
CA LEU A 69 -3.08 -11.56 -7.97
C LEU A 69 -1.89 -12.23 -7.30
N ILE A 70 -2.11 -12.79 -6.13
CA ILE A 70 -1.11 -13.49 -5.32
C ILE A 70 -1.55 -14.95 -5.21
N ASP A 71 -0.86 -15.84 -5.93
CA ASP A 71 -1.10 -17.28 -5.85
C ASP A 71 -0.29 -17.89 -4.71
N THR A 72 -0.99 -18.53 -3.77
CA THR A 72 -0.37 -19.19 -2.62
C THR A 72 -0.06 -20.68 -2.86
N ALA A 73 -0.02 -21.15 -4.09
CA ALA A 73 0.11 -22.55 -4.45
C ALA A 73 1.35 -23.27 -3.89
N GLY A 74 2.42 -22.54 -3.56
CA GLY A 74 3.65 -23.10 -3.00
C GLY A 74 3.58 -23.46 -1.50
N PHE A 75 2.46 -23.18 -0.81
CA PHE A 75 2.36 -23.43 0.64
C PHE A 75 1.94 -24.84 1.01
N ASP A 76 1.63 -25.71 0.01
CA ASP A 76 1.02 -27.03 0.20
C ASP A 76 2.00 -28.21 0.19
N ASP A 77 3.32 -27.99 -0.05
CA ASP A 77 4.28 -29.08 -0.11
C ASP A 77 4.65 -29.60 1.27
N SER A 78 4.33 -30.87 1.46
CA SER A 78 4.49 -31.66 2.68
C SER A 78 5.94 -31.78 3.14
N GLY A 79 6.23 -31.37 4.34
CA GLY A 79 7.45 -31.74 5.07
C GLY A 79 7.88 -30.73 6.11
N LYS A 80 7.89 -31.11 7.41
CA LYS A 80 8.55 -30.48 8.59
C LYS A 80 8.49 -28.96 8.82
N VAL A 81 7.53 -28.22 8.20
CA VAL A 81 7.56 -26.76 8.12
C VAL A 81 6.20 -26.14 8.49
N GLY A 82 5.50 -26.68 9.47
CA GLY A 82 4.22 -26.11 9.94
C GLY A 82 4.33 -24.64 10.34
N ASP A 83 5.39 -24.27 11.03
CA ASP A 83 5.58 -22.90 11.53
C ASP A 83 5.96 -21.91 10.41
N LEU A 84 6.87 -22.28 9.50
CA LEU A 84 7.26 -21.47 8.35
C LEU A 84 6.10 -21.25 7.36
N ARG A 85 5.23 -22.25 7.20
CA ARG A 85 4.01 -22.15 6.39
C ARG A 85 3.03 -21.15 6.96
N THR A 86 2.84 -21.17 8.27
CA THR A 86 1.97 -20.23 8.99
C THR A 86 2.50 -18.80 8.89
N GLU A 87 3.79 -18.61 9.03
CA GLU A 87 4.44 -17.31 8.93
C GLU A 87 4.31 -16.70 7.53
N ARG A 88 4.59 -17.47 6.47
CA ARG A 88 4.39 -17.02 5.08
C ARG A 88 2.94 -16.69 4.75
N THR A 89 2.01 -17.52 5.24
CA THR A 89 0.57 -17.23 5.08
C THR A 89 0.22 -15.89 5.73
N ARG A 90 0.71 -15.62 6.94
CA ARG A 90 0.50 -14.34 7.62
C ARG A 90 1.10 -13.17 6.84
N GLU A 91 2.30 -13.34 6.27
CA GLU A 91 2.91 -12.30 5.43
C GLU A 91 2.09 -11.96 4.19
N VAL A 92 1.54 -12.95 3.50
CA VAL A 92 0.64 -12.72 2.37
C VAL A 92 -0.62 -12.00 2.83
N ILE A 93 -1.22 -12.42 3.94
CA ILE A 93 -2.42 -11.79 4.51
C ILE A 93 -2.17 -10.30 4.82
N LYS A 94 -0.98 -9.96 5.32
CA LYS A 94 -0.62 -8.55 5.64
C LYS A 94 -0.71 -7.59 4.43
N GLN A 95 -0.53 -8.07 3.23
CA GLN A 95 -0.61 -7.27 2.00
C GLN A 95 -1.85 -7.56 1.15
N THR A 96 -2.80 -8.35 1.65
CA THR A 96 -4.00 -8.76 0.93
C THR A 96 -5.15 -7.82 1.22
N ASP A 97 -5.74 -7.20 0.19
CA ASP A 97 -6.92 -6.35 0.33
C ASP A 97 -8.21 -7.19 0.30
N ILE A 98 -8.25 -8.23 -0.55
CA ILE A 98 -9.36 -9.20 -0.64
C ILE A 98 -8.78 -10.60 -0.81
N ALA A 99 -9.43 -11.59 -0.19
CA ALA A 99 -9.04 -12.99 -0.39
C ALA A 99 -10.12 -13.80 -1.13
N ILE A 100 -9.67 -14.76 -1.92
CA ILE A 100 -10.49 -15.81 -2.50
C ILE A 100 -10.08 -17.13 -1.85
N VAL A 101 -11.00 -17.79 -1.15
CA VAL A 101 -10.75 -19.11 -0.55
C VAL A 101 -11.38 -20.17 -1.45
N VAL A 102 -10.52 -20.91 -2.17
CA VAL A 102 -10.93 -21.89 -3.20
C VAL A 102 -10.98 -23.29 -2.59
N THR A 103 -12.09 -23.96 -2.77
CA THR A 103 -12.30 -25.36 -2.39
C THR A 103 -12.93 -26.17 -3.52
N ASP A 104 -12.77 -27.48 -3.53
CA ASP A 104 -13.52 -28.44 -4.36
C ASP A 104 -14.61 -29.19 -3.57
N GLY A 105 -14.82 -28.80 -2.30
CA GLY A 105 -15.84 -29.37 -1.43
C GLY A 105 -15.46 -30.70 -0.75
N THR A 106 -14.28 -31.28 -1.03
CA THR A 106 -13.90 -32.60 -0.49
C THR A 106 -13.45 -32.55 0.99
N SER A 107 -12.77 -31.51 1.42
CA SER A 107 -12.43 -31.20 2.81
C SER A 107 -12.40 -29.68 2.98
N LEU A 108 -12.60 -29.18 4.19
CA LEU A 108 -12.62 -27.75 4.50
C LEU A 108 -11.70 -27.39 5.66
N ASP A 109 -10.85 -28.30 6.13
CA ASP A 109 -10.10 -28.08 7.37
C ASP A 109 -9.04 -26.97 7.22
N GLU A 110 -8.33 -26.94 6.09
CA GLU A 110 -7.35 -25.88 5.78
C GLU A 110 -8.06 -24.56 5.43
N GLU A 111 -9.15 -24.63 4.67
CA GLU A 111 -9.96 -23.47 4.31
C GLU A 111 -10.53 -22.78 5.57
N ILE A 112 -10.97 -23.55 6.58
CA ILE A 112 -11.40 -23.02 7.89
C ILE A 112 -10.23 -22.33 8.60
N ALA A 113 -9.03 -22.91 8.57
CA ALA A 113 -7.86 -22.30 9.18
C ALA A 113 -7.52 -20.94 8.50
N TRP A 114 -7.53 -20.90 7.16
CA TRP A 114 -7.29 -19.64 6.42
C TRP A 114 -8.37 -18.60 6.66
N THR A 115 -9.65 -18.97 6.63
CA THR A 115 -10.74 -18.01 6.92
C THR A 115 -10.66 -17.44 8.33
N LYS A 116 -10.20 -18.24 9.31
CA LYS A 116 -9.95 -17.76 10.67
C LYS A 116 -8.86 -16.70 10.72
N LEU A 117 -7.74 -16.92 10.03
CA LEU A 117 -6.64 -15.95 9.93
C LEU A 117 -7.07 -14.67 9.19
N LEU A 118 -7.82 -14.81 8.10
CA LEU A 118 -8.36 -13.68 7.34
C LEU A 118 -9.30 -12.81 8.20
N LYS A 119 -10.18 -13.46 8.98
CA LYS A 119 -11.06 -12.75 9.93
C LYS A 119 -10.28 -12.03 11.03
N GLN A 120 -9.25 -12.67 11.59
CA GLN A 120 -8.39 -12.06 12.60
C GLN A 120 -7.64 -10.82 12.07
N ALA A 121 -7.30 -10.85 10.77
CA ALA A 121 -6.63 -9.74 10.10
C ALA A 121 -7.60 -8.73 9.45
N ASP A 122 -8.91 -8.87 9.64
CA ASP A 122 -9.95 -8.05 9.03
C ASP A 122 -9.83 -7.96 7.50
N VAL A 123 -9.50 -9.10 6.85
CA VAL A 123 -9.46 -9.22 5.38
C VAL A 123 -10.81 -9.73 4.88
N PRO A 124 -11.53 -8.96 4.05
CA PRO A 124 -12.73 -9.46 3.41
C PRO A 124 -12.38 -10.62 2.47
N TYR A 125 -13.25 -11.62 2.42
CA TYR A 125 -13.03 -12.78 1.56
C TYR A 125 -14.35 -13.32 1.00
N VAL A 126 -14.22 -14.04 -0.11
CA VAL A 126 -15.27 -14.86 -0.71
C VAL A 126 -14.79 -16.30 -0.82
N ALA A 127 -15.65 -17.26 -0.52
CA ALA A 127 -15.36 -18.66 -0.77
C ALA A 127 -15.82 -19.06 -2.19
N VAL A 128 -15.04 -19.89 -2.85
CA VAL A 128 -15.33 -20.39 -4.19
C VAL A 128 -15.34 -21.91 -4.17
N LEU A 129 -16.49 -22.52 -4.46
CA LEU A 129 -16.59 -23.93 -4.80
C LEU A 129 -16.25 -24.08 -6.27
N ASN A 130 -15.05 -24.54 -6.57
CA ASN A 130 -14.58 -24.71 -7.95
C ASN A 130 -14.81 -26.13 -8.46
N LYS A 131 -14.63 -26.33 -9.77
CA LYS A 131 -14.82 -27.61 -10.47
C LYS A 131 -16.27 -28.10 -10.47
N VAL A 132 -17.21 -27.19 -10.46
CA VAL A 132 -18.64 -27.59 -10.51
C VAL A 132 -19.03 -28.28 -11.83
N ASP A 133 -18.19 -28.19 -12.86
CA ASP A 133 -18.30 -28.94 -14.10
C ASP A 133 -18.19 -30.46 -13.93
N LEU A 134 -17.64 -30.93 -12.81
CA LEU A 134 -17.56 -32.34 -12.44
C LEU A 134 -18.80 -32.83 -11.69
N MET A 135 -19.77 -31.96 -11.40
CA MET A 135 -21.01 -32.27 -10.70
C MET A 135 -22.17 -32.20 -11.70
N GLU A 136 -23.09 -33.16 -11.66
CA GLU A 136 -24.31 -33.11 -12.46
C GLU A 136 -25.18 -31.92 -12.08
N GLU A 137 -25.30 -31.66 -10.76
CA GLU A 137 -25.98 -30.52 -10.16
C GLU A 137 -25.25 -30.11 -8.90
N VAL A 138 -25.15 -28.80 -8.61
CA VAL A 138 -24.57 -28.29 -7.36
C VAL A 138 -25.66 -28.23 -6.31
N PRO A 139 -25.65 -29.10 -5.28
CA PRO A 139 -26.69 -29.08 -4.27
C PRO A 139 -26.64 -27.80 -3.45
N SER A 140 -27.77 -27.13 -3.26
CA SER A 140 -27.85 -25.94 -2.39
C SER A 140 -27.40 -26.26 -0.95
N THR A 141 -27.68 -27.44 -0.46
CA THR A 141 -27.22 -27.94 0.85
C THR A 141 -25.70 -28.01 0.99
N LEU A 142 -24.97 -28.28 -0.11
CA LEU A 142 -23.51 -28.26 -0.11
C LEU A 142 -23.00 -26.82 0.01
N LEU A 143 -23.57 -25.88 -0.74
CA LEU A 143 -23.19 -24.46 -0.66
C LEU A 143 -23.48 -23.90 0.73
N ASP A 144 -24.67 -24.20 1.30
CA ASP A 144 -25.06 -23.78 2.64
C ASP A 144 -24.12 -24.34 3.71
N ASN A 145 -23.71 -25.61 3.59
CA ASN A 145 -22.75 -26.22 4.53
C ASN A 145 -21.38 -25.54 4.43
N ILE A 146 -20.86 -25.31 3.21
CA ILE A 146 -19.60 -24.58 3.03
C ILE A 146 -19.69 -23.17 3.58
N ALA A 147 -20.76 -22.43 3.26
CA ALA A 147 -21.00 -21.09 3.77
C ALA A 147 -21.02 -21.02 5.30
N LYS A 148 -21.71 -21.96 5.94
CA LYS A 148 -21.80 -22.07 7.40
C LYS A 148 -20.43 -22.36 8.03
N ARG A 149 -19.65 -23.27 7.44
CA ARG A 149 -18.34 -23.68 7.98
C ARG A 149 -17.25 -22.61 7.76
N LEU A 150 -17.24 -21.96 6.61
CA LEU A 150 -16.27 -20.91 6.28
C LEU A 150 -16.72 -19.54 6.78
N GLY A 151 -18.01 -19.34 7.00
CA GLY A 151 -18.59 -18.12 7.58
C GLY A 151 -18.54 -16.94 6.64
N GLY A 152 -18.85 -17.16 5.34
CA GLY A 152 -18.90 -16.15 4.29
C GLY A 152 -19.73 -16.60 3.09
N GLU A 153 -19.89 -15.71 2.11
CA GLU A 153 -20.57 -15.99 0.83
C GLU A 153 -19.79 -17.06 0.04
N VAL A 154 -20.51 -18.00 -0.58
CA VAL A 154 -19.92 -19.07 -1.41
C VAL A 154 -20.44 -18.96 -2.82
N ILE A 155 -19.54 -18.95 -3.80
CA ILE A 155 -19.86 -18.90 -5.22
C ILE A 155 -19.44 -20.21 -5.88
N ALA A 156 -20.37 -20.85 -6.59
CA ALA A 156 -20.11 -22.01 -7.40
C ALA A 156 -19.47 -21.59 -8.73
N VAL A 157 -18.30 -22.14 -9.06
CA VAL A 157 -17.51 -21.75 -10.24
C VAL A 157 -16.96 -22.99 -10.96
N SER A 158 -17.00 -22.98 -12.28
CA SER A 158 -16.13 -23.79 -13.10
C SER A 158 -15.08 -22.91 -13.77
N ALA A 159 -13.86 -22.96 -13.29
CA ALA A 159 -12.75 -22.26 -13.94
C ALA A 159 -12.47 -22.79 -15.36
N LEU A 160 -12.83 -24.04 -15.65
CA LEU A 160 -12.67 -24.65 -16.97
C LEU A 160 -13.71 -24.16 -17.98
N GLN A 161 -14.98 -24.09 -17.57
CA GLN A 161 -16.09 -23.70 -18.43
C GLN A 161 -16.45 -22.21 -18.36
N GLY A 162 -15.90 -21.48 -17.41
CA GLY A 162 -16.20 -20.06 -17.17
C GLY A 162 -17.49 -19.79 -16.41
N THR A 163 -18.18 -20.82 -15.93
CA THR A 163 -19.42 -20.68 -15.17
C THR A 163 -19.17 -19.98 -13.84
N GLY A 164 -20.05 -19.04 -13.44
CA GLY A 164 -19.97 -18.34 -12.15
C GLY A 164 -18.93 -17.23 -12.05
N LEU A 165 -18.07 -17.03 -13.07
CA LEU A 165 -17.00 -16.03 -13.04
C LEU A 165 -17.52 -14.59 -12.96
N ASP A 166 -18.61 -14.28 -13.65
CA ASP A 166 -19.18 -12.92 -13.62
C ASP A 166 -19.76 -12.59 -12.26
N LEU A 167 -20.42 -13.54 -11.60
CA LEU A 167 -20.88 -13.37 -10.23
C LEU A 167 -19.69 -13.19 -9.28
N LEU A 168 -18.61 -13.95 -9.46
CA LEU A 168 -17.39 -13.80 -8.67
C LEU A 168 -16.76 -12.40 -8.85
N ARG A 169 -16.66 -11.90 -10.10
CA ARG A 169 -16.16 -10.53 -10.37
C ARG A 169 -17.03 -9.46 -9.70
N GLN A 170 -18.35 -9.58 -9.76
CA GLN A 170 -19.29 -8.66 -9.11
C GLN A 170 -19.17 -8.73 -7.58
N THR A 171 -19.03 -9.92 -7.02
CA THR A 171 -18.84 -10.08 -5.57
C THR A 171 -17.51 -9.49 -5.11
N LEU A 172 -16.42 -9.74 -5.83
CA LEU A 172 -15.14 -9.11 -5.54
C LEU A 172 -15.25 -7.58 -5.59
N ALA A 173 -15.96 -7.01 -6.57
CA ALA A 173 -16.17 -5.56 -6.67
C ALA A 173 -16.95 -4.98 -5.47
N ARG A 174 -17.90 -5.74 -4.89
CA ARG A 174 -18.61 -5.35 -3.66
C ARG A 174 -17.72 -5.42 -2.41
N LEU A 175 -16.74 -6.34 -2.41
CA LEU A 175 -15.83 -6.52 -1.29
C LEU A 175 -14.65 -5.54 -1.30
N VAL A 176 -14.46 -4.78 -2.39
CA VAL A 176 -13.41 -3.75 -2.43
C VAL A 176 -13.62 -2.78 -1.27
N PRO A 177 -12.65 -2.65 -0.36
CA PRO A 177 -12.76 -1.68 0.72
C PRO A 177 -12.95 -0.28 0.16
N ASP A 178 -13.85 0.52 0.73
CA ASP A 178 -14.10 1.91 0.30
C ASP A 178 -12.86 2.81 0.39
N GLN A 179 -11.83 2.33 1.06
CA GLN A 179 -10.54 3.01 1.24
C GLN A 179 -9.76 3.26 -0.06
N GLY A 180 -10.05 2.55 -1.16
CA GLY A 180 -9.42 2.76 -2.47
C GLY A 180 -9.92 3.99 -3.24
N LYS A 181 -11.00 4.62 -2.79
CA LYS A 181 -11.61 5.81 -3.41
C LYS A 181 -11.23 7.13 -2.74
N GLN A 182 -10.41 7.10 -1.66
CA GLN A 182 -10.00 8.33 -1.00
C GLN A 182 -9.05 9.11 -1.90
N SER A 183 -9.47 10.32 -2.26
CA SER A 183 -8.61 11.27 -2.95
C SER A 183 -7.33 11.52 -2.15
N LEU A 184 -6.21 11.61 -2.85
CA LEU A 184 -4.91 11.90 -2.25
C LEU A 184 -4.88 13.27 -1.58
N THR A 185 -5.48 14.28 -2.24
CA THR A 185 -5.55 15.64 -1.72
C THR A 185 -6.71 15.87 -0.74
N GLY A 186 -7.58 14.86 -0.51
CA GLY A 186 -8.69 14.96 0.43
C GLY A 186 -9.55 16.22 0.20
N ASP A 187 -9.87 16.94 1.27
CA ASP A 187 -10.63 18.19 1.21
C ASP A 187 -9.78 19.44 0.93
N LEU A 188 -8.45 19.30 0.78
CA LEU A 188 -7.54 20.42 0.50
C LEU A 188 -7.73 21.02 -0.90
N ALA A 189 -8.26 20.25 -1.85
CA ALA A 189 -8.54 20.69 -3.20
C ALA A 189 -9.93 20.23 -3.65
N LYS A 190 -10.68 21.13 -4.32
CA LYS A 190 -12.02 20.91 -4.84
C LYS A 190 -12.08 21.19 -6.34
N ALA A 191 -13.11 20.69 -7.00
CA ALA A 191 -13.32 20.95 -8.43
C ALA A 191 -13.30 22.45 -8.72
N GLY A 192 -12.52 22.86 -9.72
CA GLY A 192 -12.32 24.25 -10.12
C GLY A 192 -11.18 24.97 -9.41
N ASP A 193 -10.62 24.41 -8.33
CA ASP A 193 -9.48 25.03 -7.64
C ASP A 193 -8.21 25.05 -8.52
N THR A 194 -7.43 26.11 -8.39
CA THR A 194 -6.08 26.17 -8.94
C THR A 194 -5.07 25.67 -7.91
N VAL A 195 -4.27 24.68 -8.27
CA VAL A 195 -3.26 24.07 -7.40
C VAL A 195 -1.87 24.23 -8.02
N LEU A 196 -0.94 24.79 -7.26
CA LEU A 196 0.45 24.93 -7.68
C LEU A 196 1.29 23.77 -7.11
N LEU A 197 1.89 22.98 -8.00
CA LEU A 197 2.82 21.91 -7.64
C LEU A 197 4.25 22.42 -7.81
N VAL A 198 4.98 22.59 -6.70
CA VAL A 198 6.37 23.02 -6.70
C VAL A 198 7.26 21.78 -6.56
N MET A 199 7.90 21.41 -7.66
CA MET A 199 8.66 20.16 -7.79
C MET A 199 10.14 20.49 -8.07
N PRO A 200 11.02 20.47 -7.05
CA PRO A 200 12.44 20.67 -7.28
C PRO A 200 12.97 19.57 -8.21
N GLN A 201 13.94 19.95 -9.06
CA GLN A 201 14.62 18.96 -9.89
C GLN A 201 15.52 18.10 -8.99
N ASP A 202 15.13 16.85 -8.81
CA ASP A 202 15.96 15.87 -8.10
C ASP A 202 17.02 15.31 -9.05
N PRO A 203 18.33 15.57 -8.82
CA PRO A 203 19.40 15.02 -9.65
C PRO A 203 19.45 13.48 -9.65
N GLN A 204 18.81 12.86 -8.66
CA GLN A 204 18.77 11.41 -8.49
C GLN A 204 17.56 10.77 -9.20
N ALA A 205 16.54 11.57 -9.55
CA ALA A 205 15.44 11.07 -10.33
C ALA A 205 15.89 10.73 -11.77
N PRO A 206 15.40 9.61 -12.35
CA PRO A 206 15.69 9.31 -13.75
C PRO A 206 15.28 10.49 -14.64
N LYS A 207 16.19 10.97 -15.49
CA LYS A 207 15.92 12.09 -16.41
C LYS A 207 14.59 11.87 -17.16
N GLY A 208 13.74 12.90 -17.16
CA GLY A 208 12.46 12.88 -17.85
C GLY A 208 11.33 12.17 -17.11
N ARG A 209 11.49 11.89 -15.81
CA ARG A 209 10.42 11.25 -15.00
C ARG A 209 10.12 12.08 -13.75
N LEU A 210 8.85 12.20 -13.43
CA LEU A 210 8.38 12.60 -12.12
C LEU A 210 8.44 11.40 -11.17
N ILE A 211 8.65 11.66 -9.89
CA ILE A 211 8.55 10.61 -8.86
C ILE A 211 7.08 10.26 -8.59
N LEU A 212 6.86 9.06 -8.09
CA LEU A 212 5.51 8.50 -7.91
C LEU A 212 4.54 9.42 -7.17
N PRO A 213 4.88 10.03 -6.01
CA PRO A 213 3.98 10.95 -5.32
C PRO A 213 3.55 12.15 -6.16
N GLN A 214 4.44 12.70 -6.98
CA GLN A 214 4.16 13.83 -7.87
C GLN A 214 3.15 13.43 -8.96
N VAL A 215 3.38 12.28 -9.61
CA VAL A 215 2.46 11.75 -10.64
C VAL A 215 1.08 11.47 -10.07
N GLN A 216 1.01 10.85 -8.90
CA GLN A 216 -0.26 10.51 -8.25
C GLN A 216 -1.03 11.76 -7.82
N THR A 217 -0.35 12.77 -7.26
CA THR A 217 -1.00 14.04 -6.89
C THR A 217 -1.54 14.76 -8.12
N LEU A 218 -0.75 14.82 -9.19
CA LEU A 218 -1.20 15.43 -10.43
C LEU A 218 -2.44 14.72 -10.99
N ARG A 219 -2.44 13.39 -10.99
CA ARG A 219 -3.57 12.58 -11.45
C ARG A 219 -4.82 12.80 -10.58
N ASP A 220 -4.68 12.80 -9.26
CA ASP A 220 -5.78 13.05 -8.33
C ASP A 220 -6.44 14.42 -8.56
N LEU A 221 -5.62 15.44 -8.76
CA LEU A 221 -6.12 16.80 -9.07
C LEU A 221 -6.87 16.84 -10.38
N MET A 222 -6.38 16.17 -11.43
CA MET A 222 -7.07 16.10 -12.73
C MET A 222 -8.41 15.36 -12.61
N ASP A 223 -8.45 14.24 -11.88
CA ASP A 223 -9.67 13.46 -11.66
C ASP A 223 -10.71 14.26 -10.86
N LYS A 224 -10.29 15.19 -10.01
CA LYS A 224 -11.16 16.14 -9.29
C LYS A 224 -11.63 17.32 -10.14
N GLY A 225 -11.06 17.54 -11.32
CA GLY A 225 -11.35 18.70 -12.15
C GLY A 225 -10.69 20.00 -11.65
N CYS A 226 -9.52 19.88 -10.97
CA CYS A 226 -8.69 21.00 -10.58
C CYS A 226 -7.80 21.47 -11.74
N ILE A 227 -7.35 22.73 -11.68
CA ILE A 227 -6.32 23.28 -12.58
C ILE A 227 -4.96 23.09 -11.90
N ALA A 228 -4.15 22.16 -12.40
CA ALA A 228 -2.82 21.90 -11.85
C ALA A 228 -1.76 22.67 -12.65
N ILE A 229 -0.95 23.46 -11.95
CA ILE A 229 0.19 24.20 -12.49
C ILE A 229 1.46 23.65 -11.85
N CYS A 230 2.47 23.37 -12.65
CA CYS A 230 3.71 22.77 -12.20
C CYS A 230 4.87 23.75 -12.43
N CYS A 231 5.75 23.89 -11.43
CA CYS A 231 6.96 24.68 -11.57
C CYS A 231 8.11 24.08 -10.75
N THR A 232 9.32 24.53 -11.01
CA THR A 232 10.47 24.29 -10.16
C THR A 232 10.54 25.33 -9.04
N THR A 233 11.46 25.14 -8.09
CA THR A 233 11.67 26.07 -6.97
C THR A 233 12.09 27.46 -7.43
N GLU A 234 12.85 27.55 -8.53
CA GLU A 234 13.34 28.81 -9.11
C GLU A 234 12.23 29.63 -9.76
N ASP A 235 11.18 28.96 -10.28
CA ASP A 235 10.12 29.59 -11.04
C ASP A 235 8.86 29.90 -10.21
N ILE A 236 8.89 29.78 -8.88
CA ILE A 236 7.72 30.03 -8.01
C ILE A 236 7.15 31.42 -8.24
N ASP A 237 7.98 32.47 -8.14
CA ASP A 237 7.53 33.86 -8.26
C ASP A 237 6.93 34.14 -9.64
N ARG A 238 7.57 33.59 -10.69
CA ARG A 238 7.08 33.70 -12.06
C ARG A 238 5.74 32.98 -12.26
N SER A 239 5.62 31.80 -11.65
CA SER A 239 4.38 31.01 -11.72
C SER A 239 3.23 31.71 -11.00
N LEU A 240 3.49 32.24 -9.79
CA LEU A 240 2.49 33.01 -9.04
C LEU A 240 2.08 34.30 -9.78
N ALA A 241 3.03 35.02 -10.39
CA ALA A 241 2.75 36.23 -11.16
C ALA A 241 1.95 35.95 -12.45
N ALA A 242 2.00 34.73 -12.98
CA ALA A 242 1.22 34.37 -14.18
C ALA A 242 -0.25 34.00 -13.84
N LEU A 243 -0.60 33.87 -12.58
CA LEU A 243 -1.94 33.56 -12.13
C LEU A 243 -2.76 34.84 -11.94
N ARG A 244 -4.02 34.75 -12.31
CA ARG A 244 -4.98 35.86 -12.09
C ARG A 244 -5.34 36.03 -10.63
N GLU A 245 -5.42 34.90 -9.93
CA GLU A 245 -5.76 34.79 -8.51
C GLU A 245 -4.77 33.85 -7.82
N PRO A 246 -4.48 34.02 -6.52
CA PRO A 246 -3.65 33.09 -5.78
C PRO A 246 -4.17 31.63 -5.86
N PRO A 247 -3.29 30.62 -5.93
CA PRO A 247 -3.72 29.23 -5.92
C PRO A 247 -4.35 28.89 -4.56
N GLN A 248 -5.39 28.08 -4.55
CA GLN A 248 -6.06 27.63 -3.33
C GLN A 248 -5.14 26.71 -2.51
N LEU A 249 -4.34 25.88 -3.19
CA LEU A 249 -3.41 24.95 -2.56
C LEU A 249 -2.04 25.01 -3.27
N ILE A 250 -0.99 24.95 -2.47
CA ILE A 250 0.38 24.71 -2.95
C ILE A 250 0.85 23.38 -2.38
N VAL A 251 1.34 22.48 -3.24
CA VAL A 251 1.93 21.21 -2.85
C VAL A 251 3.40 21.21 -3.24
N THR A 252 4.28 20.90 -2.29
CA THR A 252 5.73 20.94 -2.52
C THR A 252 6.44 19.73 -1.96
N ASP A 253 7.73 19.62 -2.24
CA ASP A 253 8.60 18.65 -1.59
C ASP A 253 8.96 19.13 -0.17
N SER A 254 8.98 18.23 0.81
CA SER A 254 9.32 18.56 2.20
C SER A 254 10.72 19.17 2.34
N GLN A 255 11.60 18.96 1.36
CA GLN A 255 12.95 19.52 1.36
C GLN A 255 12.98 21.03 1.15
N VAL A 256 12.07 21.56 0.34
CA VAL A 256 12.00 22.97 -0.04
C VAL A 256 10.79 23.69 0.59
N PHE A 257 10.17 23.08 1.59
CA PHE A 257 9.00 23.63 2.26
C PHE A 257 9.23 25.06 2.77
N ASP A 258 10.40 25.31 3.39
CA ASP A 258 10.76 26.60 3.95
C ASP A 258 10.80 27.72 2.90
N ILE A 259 11.27 27.38 1.68
CA ILE A 259 11.34 28.33 0.56
C ILE A 259 9.93 28.66 0.06
N VAL A 260 9.10 27.64 -0.06
CA VAL A 260 7.72 27.80 -0.58
C VAL A 260 6.85 28.54 0.43
N GLU A 261 7.01 28.25 1.72
CA GLU A 261 6.27 28.92 2.80
C GLU A 261 6.52 30.43 2.82
N GLN A 262 7.76 30.86 2.60
CA GLN A 262 8.11 32.29 2.53
C GLN A 262 7.51 33.01 1.34
N LYS A 263 7.25 32.31 0.23
CA LYS A 263 6.72 32.86 -1.01
C LYS A 263 5.21 32.64 -1.19
N LYS A 264 4.61 31.84 -0.32
CA LYS A 264 3.21 31.49 -0.37
C LYS A 264 2.31 32.74 -0.20
N PRO A 265 1.35 32.98 -1.10
CA PRO A 265 0.36 34.03 -0.90
C PRO A 265 -0.46 33.80 0.36
N GLU A 266 -0.88 34.91 0.99
CA GLU A 266 -1.82 34.85 2.11
C GLU A 266 -3.13 34.19 1.65
N GLY A 267 -3.66 33.28 2.47
CA GLY A 267 -4.88 32.53 2.17
C GLY A 267 -4.67 31.23 1.37
N SER A 268 -3.53 31.03 0.68
CA SER A 268 -3.23 29.74 0.06
C SER A 268 -2.92 28.67 1.13
N LEU A 269 -3.48 27.49 0.99
CA LEU A 269 -3.08 26.32 1.80
C LEU A 269 -1.70 25.81 1.33
N LEU A 270 -0.94 25.19 2.23
CA LEU A 270 0.36 24.62 1.91
C LEU A 270 0.48 23.20 2.50
N THR A 271 0.86 22.26 1.66
CA THR A 271 1.15 20.88 2.09
C THR A 271 2.34 20.32 1.31
N SER A 272 2.72 19.07 1.58
CA SER A 272 3.78 18.40 0.82
C SER A 272 3.34 17.04 0.29
N PHE A 273 4.00 16.59 -0.79
CA PHE A 273 3.74 15.26 -1.37
C PHE A 273 3.88 14.16 -0.31
N SER A 274 4.85 14.26 0.59
CA SER A 274 5.06 13.27 1.64
C SER A 274 3.96 13.27 2.70
N VAL A 275 3.35 14.41 3.00
CA VAL A 275 2.19 14.54 3.90
C VAL A 275 0.95 13.96 3.25
N LEU A 276 0.69 14.27 1.97
CA LEU A 276 -0.41 13.67 1.21
C LEU A 276 -0.29 12.15 1.17
N MET A 277 0.91 11.63 0.88
CA MET A 277 1.16 10.18 0.89
C MET A 277 1.00 9.56 2.27
N ALA A 278 1.41 10.25 3.34
CA ALA A 278 1.23 9.79 4.71
C ALA A 278 -0.25 9.64 5.07
N ALA A 279 -1.08 10.59 4.66
CA ALA A 279 -2.54 10.53 4.85
C ALA A 279 -3.18 9.42 4.00
N HIS A 280 -2.77 9.32 2.74
CA HIS A 280 -3.31 8.33 1.80
C HIS A 280 -2.96 6.89 2.21
N LYS A 281 -1.74 6.64 2.68
CA LYS A 281 -1.26 5.29 3.03
C LYS A 281 -1.47 4.91 4.49
N GLY A 282 -1.55 5.87 5.41
CA GLY A 282 -1.59 5.61 6.85
C GLY A 282 -2.71 6.36 7.56
N ASP A 283 -2.45 6.67 8.82
CA ASP A 283 -3.30 7.49 9.68
C ASP A 283 -2.57 8.80 10.01
N ILE A 284 -2.92 9.85 9.29
CA ILE A 284 -2.23 11.15 9.39
C ILE A 284 -2.36 11.76 10.78
N ARG A 285 -3.51 11.60 11.45
CA ARG A 285 -3.72 12.14 12.80
C ARG A 285 -2.79 11.46 13.80
N TYR A 286 -2.74 10.13 13.74
CA TYR A 286 -1.83 9.36 14.57
C TYR A 286 -0.35 9.72 14.32
N PHE A 287 0.04 9.93 13.06
CA PHE A 287 1.42 10.32 12.73
C PHE A 287 1.78 11.71 13.27
N VAL A 288 0.84 12.67 13.22
CA VAL A 288 1.03 14.03 13.74
C VAL A 288 1.14 14.00 15.27
N GLU A 289 0.21 13.32 15.95
CA GLU A 289 0.24 13.16 17.42
C GLU A 289 1.51 12.44 17.89
N SER A 290 1.91 11.39 17.17
CA SER A 290 3.12 10.63 17.50
C SER A 290 4.41 11.42 17.26
N ALA A 291 4.41 12.42 16.39
CA ALA A 291 5.59 13.27 16.17
C ALA A 291 5.99 14.07 17.41
N GLU A 292 5.06 14.36 18.34
CA GLU A 292 5.35 14.99 19.62
C GLU A 292 6.31 14.16 20.50
N ALA A 293 6.42 12.85 20.24
CA ALA A 293 7.41 12.01 20.93
C ALA A 293 8.85 12.46 20.65
N ILE A 294 9.10 13.12 19.50
CA ILE A 294 10.43 13.68 19.16
C ILE A 294 10.91 14.66 20.24
N ASP A 295 9.99 15.41 20.85
CA ASP A 295 10.32 16.42 21.87
C ASP A 295 10.68 15.82 23.22
N ARG A 296 10.34 14.54 23.43
CA ARG A 296 10.62 13.80 24.67
C ARG A 296 11.86 12.89 24.54
N LEU A 297 12.47 12.78 23.37
CA LEU A 297 13.66 11.96 23.16
C LEU A 297 14.86 12.53 23.94
N THR A 298 15.66 11.63 24.46
CA THR A 298 16.92 11.90 25.16
C THR A 298 18.06 11.10 24.52
N GLU A 299 19.30 11.31 24.93
CA GLU A 299 20.44 10.52 24.44
C GLU A 299 20.36 9.03 24.79
N GLN A 300 19.52 8.64 25.77
CA GLN A 300 19.28 7.26 26.16
C GLN A 300 18.11 6.63 25.38
N SER A 301 17.40 7.41 24.59
CA SER A 301 16.26 6.94 23.81
C SER A 301 16.69 6.11 22.61
N ARG A 302 15.78 5.26 22.16
CA ARG A 302 15.99 4.39 20.99
C ARG A 302 14.92 4.63 19.94
N VAL A 303 15.35 4.95 18.72
CA VAL A 303 14.46 5.24 17.59
C VAL A 303 14.63 4.19 16.52
N LEU A 304 13.52 3.68 15.98
CA LEU A 304 13.51 2.80 14.83
C LEU A 304 13.16 3.60 13.56
N ILE A 305 14.03 3.59 12.58
CA ILE A 305 13.73 4.07 11.23
C ILE A 305 13.35 2.86 10.37
N ALA A 306 12.10 2.84 9.88
CA ALA A 306 11.56 1.74 9.12
C ALA A 306 11.37 2.12 7.64
N GLU A 307 12.14 1.48 6.78
CA GLU A 307 12.02 1.60 5.32
C GLU A 307 11.16 0.47 4.77
N ALA A 308 10.19 0.78 3.93
CA ALA A 308 9.39 -0.26 3.27
C ALA A 308 10.15 -0.90 2.10
N CYS A 309 11.01 -0.16 1.43
CA CYS A 309 11.73 -0.61 0.23
C CYS A 309 13.15 -1.08 0.55
N THR A 310 13.62 -2.08 -0.18
CA THR A 310 15.02 -2.48 -0.22
C THR A 310 15.66 -1.89 -1.49
N HIS A 311 16.11 -0.66 -1.44
CA HIS A 311 16.91 -0.07 -2.52
C HIS A 311 18.33 0.23 -2.01
N ALA A 312 19.28 0.26 -2.93
CA ALA A 312 20.65 0.62 -2.57
C ALA A 312 20.65 2.07 -2.04
N PRO A 313 21.18 2.33 -0.84
CA PRO A 313 21.25 3.67 -0.30
C PRO A 313 22.11 4.56 -1.20
N LEU A 314 21.58 5.72 -1.55
CA LEU A 314 22.31 6.76 -2.27
C LEU A 314 22.92 7.74 -1.26
N ALA A 315 23.93 8.49 -1.67
CA ALA A 315 24.45 9.59 -0.88
C ALA A 315 23.31 10.58 -0.53
N GLU A 316 23.24 11.03 0.73
CA GLU A 316 22.15 11.87 1.28
C GLU A 316 20.79 11.19 1.40
N ASP A 317 20.75 9.90 1.67
CA ASP A 317 19.52 9.17 1.95
C ASP A 317 18.73 9.81 3.11
N ILE A 318 17.41 9.99 2.89
CA ILE A 318 16.55 10.68 3.86
C ILE A 318 16.45 9.89 5.18
N GLY A 319 16.26 8.58 5.11
CA GLY A 319 16.10 7.72 6.28
C GLY A 319 17.41 7.37 6.96
N ARG A 320 18.48 7.18 6.19
CA ARG A 320 19.76 6.69 6.71
C ARG A 320 20.72 7.78 7.15
N GLU A 321 20.60 8.98 6.58
CA GLU A 321 21.52 10.09 6.87
C GLU A 321 20.79 11.35 7.37
N LYS A 322 19.78 11.83 6.64
CA LYS A 322 19.18 13.14 6.92
C LYS A 322 18.38 13.15 8.21
N ILE A 323 17.47 12.22 8.42
CA ILE A 323 16.66 12.13 9.64
C ILE A 323 17.55 11.83 10.84
N PRO A 324 18.46 10.83 10.83
CA PRO A 324 19.41 10.60 11.93
C PRO A 324 20.20 11.83 12.31
N ARG A 325 20.76 12.56 11.33
CA ARG A 325 21.52 13.80 11.57
C ARG A 325 20.66 14.89 12.23
N MET A 326 19.40 15.06 11.76
CA MET A 326 18.49 16.04 12.36
C MET A 326 18.08 15.67 13.79
N LEU A 327 17.83 14.41 14.07
CA LEU A 327 17.52 13.91 15.40
C LEU A 327 18.71 14.10 16.35
N ARG A 328 19.92 13.66 15.98
CA ARG A 328 21.11 13.83 16.81
C ARG A 328 21.45 15.29 17.05
N LYS A 329 21.28 16.16 16.08
CA LYS A 329 21.46 17.60 16.25
C LYS A 329 20.54 18.19 17.33
N ARG A 330 19.33 17.63 17.50
CA ARG A 330 18.34 18.08 18.49
C ARG A 330 18.53 17.44 19.85
N VAL A 331 18.82 16.15 19.89
CA VAL A 331 18.79 15.31 21.09
C VAL A 331 20.17 15.08 21.65
N GLY A 332 21.20 14.90 20.82
CA GLY A 332 22.58 14.54 21.17
C GLY A 332 23.07 13.30 20.40
N GLU A 333 24.39 13.11 20.38
CA GLU A 333 25.03 12.02 19.64
C GLU A 333 24.82 10.63 20.27
N GLY A 334 24.41 10.57 21.55
CA GLY A 334 24.13 9.33 22.27
C GLY A 334 22.84 8.62 21.81
N LEU A 335 21.96 9.31 21.04
CA LEU A 335 20.70 8.75 20.57
C LEU A 335 20.92 7.49 19.73
N GLN A 336 20.32 6.38 20.17
CA GLN A 336 20.38 5.11 19.44
C GLN A 336 19.36 5.09 18.31
N ILE A 337 19.83 4.78 17.10
CA ILE A 337 18.98 4.73 15.90
C ILE A 337 19.25 3.41 15.18
N ASP A 338 18.21 2.58 15.13
CA ASP A 338 18.21 1.36 14.34
C ASP A 338 17.49 1.61 13.01
N ILE A 339 17.95 0.94 11.95
CA ILE A 339 17.34 1.06 10.62
C ILE A 339 17.00 -0.35 10.12
N VAL A 340 15.74 -0.53 9.74
CA VAL A 340 15.25 -1.77 9.13
C VAL A 340 14.65 -1.49 7.75
N ALA A 341 14.73 -2.46 6.85
CA ALA A 341 14.23 -2.32 5.49
C ALA A 341 13.33 -3.49 5.07
N GLY A 342 12.40 -3.21 4.17
CA GLY A 342 11.53 -4.23 3.60
C GLY A 342 10.63 -4.90 4.65
N LYS A 343 10.78 -6.21 4.82
CA LYS A 343 9.97 -7.02 5.73
C LYS A 343 10.53 -7.14 7.16
N ASP A 344 11.72 -6.65 7.42
CA ASP A 344 12.45 -6.80 8.69
C ASP A 344 11.90 -5.90 9.82
N PHE A 345 10.61 -5.59 9.77
CA PHE A 345 9.96 -4.81 10.82
C PHE A 345 9.77 -5.70 12.05
N PRO A 346 10.31 -5.32 13.25
CA PRO A 346 10.30 -6.18 14.43
C PRO A 346 8.88 -6.51 14.91
N GLU A 347 8.68 -7.72 15.45
CA GLU A 347 7.42 -8.08 16.09
C GLU A 347 7.26 -7.40 17.46
N ASP A 348 8.34 -7.31 18.23
CA ASP A 348 8.38 -6.59 19.51
C ASP A 348 8.98 -5.19 19.30
N LEU A 349 8.16 -4.18 19.52
CA LEU A 349 8.49 -2.76 19.36
C LEU A 349 8.73 -2.06 20.69
N THR A 350 8.48 -2.72 21.82
CA THR A 350 8.45 -2.11 23.16
C THR A 350 9.79 -1.52 23.62
N SER A 351 10.88 -1.90 22.95
CA SER A 351 12.22 -1.33 23.21
C SER A 351 12.47 0.01 22.53
N TYR A 352 11.53 0.53 21.72
CA TYR A 352 11.69 1.80 21.01
C TYR A 352 10.79 2.88 21.59
N ASP A 353 11.32 4.10 21.68
CA ASP A 353 10.60 5.29 22.13
C ASP A 353 9.84 5.97 20.99
N LEU A 354 10.28 5.74 19.75
CA LEU A 354 9.66 6.30 18.54
C LEU A 354 10.00 5.44 17.32
N ILE A 355 9.02 5.29 16.44
CA ILE A 355 9.21 4.71 15.11
C ILE A 355 8.99 5.79 14.06
N ILE A 356 9.92 5.93 13.11
CA ILE A 356 9.81 6.84 11.98
C ILE A 356 9.78 6.02 10.69
N HIS A 357 8.62 5.95 10.04
CA HIS A 357 8.40 5.11 8.87
C HIS A 357 8.49 5.91 7.56
N CYS A 358 9.06 5.33 6.51
CA CYS A 358 9.04 5.94 5.17
C CYS A 358 7.62 6.00 4.58
N GLY A 359 7.45 6.66 3.43
CA GLY A 359 6.16 6.82 2.75
C GLY A 359 5.53 5.54 2.19
N ALA A 360 6.22 4.38 2.29
CA ALA A 360 5.76 3.07 1.78
C ALA A 360 5.22 3.12 0.33
N CYS A 361 5.84 3.89 -0.54
CA CYS A 361 5.39 4.11 -1.91
C CYS A 361 5.30 2.81 -2.75
N MET A 362 6.02 1.75 -2.37
CA MET A 362 6.02 0.45 -3.04
C MET A 362 5.04 -0.56 -2.43
N PHE A 363 4.39 -0.23 -1.32
CA PHE A 363 3.44 -1.10 -0.63
C PHE A 363 2.03 -0.51 -0.64
N ASN A 364 1.02 -1.38 -0.53
CA ASN A 364 -0.35 -0.94 -0.45
C ASN A 364 -0.67 -0.31 0.93
N ARG A 365 -1.81 0.38 1.00
CA ARG A 365 -2.28 1.04 2.23
C ARG A 365 -2.43 0.07 3.40
N ARG A 366 -2.92 -1.14 3.13
CA ARG A 366 -3.14 -2.16 4.16
C ARG A 366 -1.85 -2.53 4.90
N PHE A 367 -0.76 -2.69 4.17
CA PHE A 367 0.54 -2.97 4.76
C PHE A 367 0.99 -1.88 5.76
N MET A 368 0.78 -0.61 5.40
CA MET A 368 1.09 0.50 6.31
C MET A 368 0.17 0.52 7.53
N LEU A 369 -1.14 0.34 7.33
CA LEU A 369 -2.11 0.34 8.43
C LEU A 369 -1.85 -0.77 9.43
N GLN A 370 -1.43 -1.96 9.00
CA GLN A 370 -1.05 -3.02 9.91
C GLN A 370 0.14 -2.66 10.80
N ARG A 371 1.14 -1.95 10.27
CA ARG A 371 2.26 -1.44 11.09
C ARG A 371 1.79 -0.39 12.09
N VAL A 372 0.88 0.49 11.68
CA VAL A 372 0.22 1.45 12.59
C VAL A 372 -0.50 0.74 13.72
N GLU A 373 -1.32 -0.27 13.40
CA GLU A 373 -2.03 -1.06 14.40
C GLU A 373 -1.09 -1.80 15.37
N GLN A 374 0.00 -2.38 14.85
CA GLN A 374 1.02 -3.04 15.68
C GLN A 374 1.66 -2.05 16.65
N CYS A 375 1.99 -0.84 16.19
CA CYS A 375 2.55 0.20 17.04
C CYS A 375 1.56 0.66 18.12
N ARG A 376 0.28 0.86 17.74
CA ARG A 376 -0.79 1.21 18.69
C ARG A 376 -1.01 0.13 19.75
N ALA A 377 -1.07 -1.12 19.32
CA ALA A 377 -1.27 -2.25 20.25
C ALA A 377 -0.16 -2.39 21.29
N GLN A 378 1.06 -1.95 20.96
CA GLN A 378 2.21 -1.98 21.84
C GLN A 378 2.50 -0.63 22.55
N GLY A 379 1.69 0.39 22.26
CA GLY A 379 1.85 1.72 22.88
C GLY A 379 3.09 2.49 22.43
N VAL A 380 3.68 2.12 21.27
CA VAL A 380 4.87 2.76 20.73
C VAL A 380 4.46 3.80 19.68
N PRO A 381 4.81 5.09 19.84
CA PRO A 381 4.44 6.12 18.87
C PRO A 381 5.13 5.87 17.53
N MET A 382 4.37 6.05 16.43
CA MET A 382 4.89 5.93 15.09
C MET A 382 4.51 7.14 14.25
N THR A 383 5.49 7.77 13.62
CA THR A 383 5.30 8.88 12.69
C THR A 383 5.86 8.56 11.30
N ASN A 384 5.66 9.48 10.35
CA ASN A 384 6.13 9.34 8.96
C ASN A 384 7.30 10.30 8.69
N TYR A 385 8.17 9.98 7.71
CA TYR A 385 9.31 10.82 7.30
C TYR A 385 8.93 12.29 7.08
N GLY A 386 7.85 12.54 6.33
CA GLY A 386 7.41 13.90 6.02
C GLY A 386 6.97 14.67 7.25
N ILE A 387 6.21 14.02 8.13
CA ILE A 387 5.74 14.60 9.40
C ILE A 387 6.91 14.82 10.35
N ALA A 388 7.82 13.83 10.50
CA ALA A 388 9.00 13.96 11.35
C ALA A 388 9.89 15.13 10.90
N ILE A 389 10.15 15.28 9.60
CA ILE A 389 10.93 16.39 9.05
C ILE A 389 10.23 17.72 9.30
N ALA A 390 8.92 17.80 9.07
CA ALA A 390 8.14 19.02 9.32
C ALA A 390 8.17 19.41 10.82
N HIS A 391 8.07 18.44 11.72
CA HIS A 391 8.17 18.65 13.17
C HIS A 391 9.57 19.13 13.58
N LEU A 392 10.61 18.43 13.11
CA LEU A 392 12.01 18.79 13.40
C LEU A 392 12.41 20.17 12.87
N LYS A 393 11.79 20.63 11.79
CA LYS A 393 11.96 21.99 11.25
C LYS A 393 11.08 23.05 11.94
N GLY A 394 10.15 22.65 12.81
CA GLY A 394 9.21 23.55 13.49
C GLY A 394 8.12 24.12 12.55
N ILE A 395 7.81 23.45 11.45
CA ILE A 395 6.85 23.91 10.44
C ILE A 395 5.57 23.06 10.39
N LEU A 396 5.46 22.04 11.24
CA LEU A 396 4.32 21.11 11.20
C LEU A 396 2.97 21.82 11.39
N ASN A 397 2.91 22.86 12.19
CA ASN A 397 1.73 23.69 12.43
C ASN A 397 1.33 24.56 11.20
N LYS A 398 2.21 24.70 10.21
CA LYS A 398 1.97 25.45 8.96
C LYS A 398 1.55 24.52 7.81
N VAL A 399 1.58 23.21 8.04
CA VAL A 399 1.21 22.20 7.06
C VAL A 399 -0.30 21.96 7.09
N SER A 400 -0.97 22.14 5.96
CA SER A 400 -2.37 21.76 5.80
C SER A 400 -2.47 20.24 5.63
N LEU A 401 -3.29 19.61 6.46
CA LEU A 401 -3.51 18.15 6.43
C LEU A 401 -4.77 17.83 5.61
N PRO A 402 -4.75 16.78 4.75
CA PRO A 402 -5.92 16.35 3.96
C PRO A 402 -6.99 15.67 4.82
#